data_41150be2b77f4e78a62bdbc5b8635e34
#
_entry.id   41150be2b77f4e78a62bdbc5b8635e34
#
_cell.length_a   1.000
_cell.length_b   1.000
_cell.length_c   1.000
_cell.angle_alpha   90.00
_cell.angle_beta   90.00
_cell.angle_gamma   90.00
#
_symmetry.space_group_name_H-M   'P 1'
#
loop_
_entity.id
_entity.type
_entity.pdbx_description
1 polymer ?
#
loop_
_entity_poly.entity_id
_entity_poly.type
_entity_poly.pdbx_seq_one_letter_code
_entity_poly.pdbx_strand_id
1 'polypeptide(L)'
;DREGDRSSREIWKKSTKPVDAITERFSGLGVKTHHVHHVLQNLNLLTKKPKEWDNSDLVNFAQMLRKNTKPMLIAANKADLCEDLGLTDEIHKNRDVVNCSAETELVLKKAAKANMIDYIPGNENFVLSKNMNMSSAQKEAVNLVENVLSKLNSTGIQTALNYAVFRTLKMIVVFPVEDETKVSNEDGE
;
A
#
# COMPACT_ATOMS: atom_id res chain seq x y z
N ASP A 1 -5.01 12.54 -33.20
CA ASP A 1 -3.75 13.31 -32.99
C ASP A 1 -2.63 12.75 -33.84
N ARG A 2 -2.26 13.50 -34.91
CA ARG A 2 -1.29 13.03 -35.94
C ARG A 2 0.15 12.95 -35.43
N GLU A 3 0.50 13.61 -34.34
CA GLU A 3 1.85 13.56 -33.75
C GLU A 3 2.11 12.31 -32.91
N GLY A 4 1.10 11.82 -32.18
CA GLY A 4 1.20 10.56 -31.45
C GLY A 4 1.41 9.35 -32.35
N ASP A 5 0.81 9.36 -33.53
CA ASP A 5 0.91 8.26 -34.51
C ASP A 5 2.29 8.21 -35.19
N ARG A 6 2.94 9.36 -35.46
CA ARG A 6 4.30 9.41 -36.03
C ARG A 6 5.36 8.89 -35.04
N SER A 7 5.33 9.34 -33.82
CA SER A 7 6.30 8.91 -32.79
C SER A 7 6.18 7.41 -32.49
N SER A 8 4.97 6.88 -32.48
CA SER A 8 4.73 5.44 -32.33
C SER A 8 5.32 4.62 -33.48
N ARG A 9 5.15 5.09 -34.72
CA ARG A 9 5.66 4.39 -35.91
C ARG A 9 7.20 4.39 -36.03
N GLU A 10 7.89 5.41 -35.53
CA GLU A 10 9.35 5.50 -35.58
C GLU A 10 10.03 4.57 -34.57
N ILE A 11 9.45 4.42 -33.35
CA ILE A 11 9.96 3.52 -32.33
C ILE A 11 9.86 2.06 -32.78
N TRP A 12 8.76 1.68 -33.44
CA TRP A 12 8.58 0.32 -33.99
C TRP A 12 9.50 -0.05 -35.12
N LYS A 13 10.11 0.94 -35.79
CA LYS A 13 11.11 0.70 -36.87
C LYS A 13 12.50 0.37 -36.32
N LYS A 14 12.83 0.79 -35.07
CA LYS A 14 14.16 0.61 -34.46
C LYS A 14 14.25 -0.64 -33.56
N SER A 15 13.16 -1.11 -32.99
CA SER A 15 13.16 -2.24 -32.07
C SER A 15 12.67 -3.51 -32.76
N THR A 16 13.46 -4.56 -32.69
CA THR A 16 13.13 -5.88 -33.22
C THR A 16 12.12 -6.66 -32.37
N LYS A 17 11.89 -6.23 -31.10
CA LYS A 17 10.99 -6.90 -30.17
C LYS A 17 9.99 -5.92 -29.56
N PRO A 18 8.69 -6.26 -29.55
CA PRO A 18 7.64 -5.41 -28.95
C PRO A 18 7.91 -5.04 -27.49
N VAL A 19 8.48 -5.97 -26.72
CA VAL A 19 8.81 -5.79 -25.31
C VAL A 19 9.77 -4.61 -25.11
N ASP A 20 10.85 -4.54 -25.91
CA ASP A 20 11.89 -3.53 -25.75
C ASP A 20 11.37 -2.13 -26.09
N ALA A 21 10.60 -2.01 -27.16
CA ALA A 21 9.99 -0.75 -27.58
C ALA A 21 8.99 -0.20 -26.56
N ILE A 22 8.17 -1.06 -25.96
CA ILE A 22 7.24 -0.67 -24.90
C ILE A 22 8.02 -0.27 -23.63
N THR A 23 9.05 -1.04 -23.27
CA THR A 23 9.86 -0.75 -22.08
C THR A 23 10.55 0.61 -22.21
N GLU A 24 11.16 0.91 -23.35
CA GLU A 24 11.82 2.19 -23.61
C GLU A 24 10.84 3.36 -23.43
N ARG A 25 9.64 3.24 -24.01
CA ARG A 25 8.63 4.31 -23.93
C ARG A 25 8.11 4.55 -22.53
N PHE A 26 7.99 3.51 -21.70
CA PHE A 26 7.48 3.60 -20.34
C PHE A 26 8.58 3.60 -19.27
N SER A 27 9.86 3.68 -19.65
CA SER A 27 11.01 3.69 -18.73
C SER A 27 10.94 4.82 -17.71
N GLY A 28 10.53 6.03 -18.12
CA GLY A 28 10.33 7.19 -17.24
C GLY A 28 9.26 7.00 -16.16
N LEU A 29 8.37 6.01 -16.32
CA LEU A 29 7.38 5.62 -15.32
C LEU A 29 7.87 4.49 -14.40
N GLY A 30 9.14 4.08 -14.50
CA GLY A 30 9.72 2.99 -13.73
C GLY A 30 9.32 1.59 -14.22
N VAL A 31 8.80 1.49 -15.44
CA VAL A 31 8.49 0.20 -16.10
C VAL A 31 9.79 -0.46 -16.53
N LYS A 32 9.96 -1.74 -16.18
CA LYS A 32 11.12 -2.56 -16.56
C LYS A 32 10.70 -3.64 -17.54
N THR A 33 11.67 -4.18 -18.29
CA THR A 33 11.45 -5.20 -19.33
C THR A 33 10.67 -6.42 -18.82
N HIS A 34 10.97 -6.88 -17.61
CA HIS A 34 10.26 -8.02 -17.02
C HIS A 34 8.78 -7.72 -16.73
N HIS A 35 8.42 -6.47 -16.36
CA HIS A 35 7.01 -6.08 -16.18
C HIS A 35 6.25 -6.19 -17.51
N VAL A 36 6.81 -5.65 -18.58
CA VAL A 36 6.18 -5.70 -19.92
C VAL A 36 6.05 -7.13 -20.40
N HIS A 37 7.13 -7.92 -20.29
CA HIS A 37 7.12 -9.33 -20.71
C HIS A 37 6.05 -10.12 -19.97
N HIS A 38 5.96 -10.01 -18.66
CA HIS A 38 4.96 -10.68 -17.83
C HIS A 38 3.54 -10.31 -18.23
N VAL A 39 3.27 -9.01 -18.47
CA VAL A 39 1.95 -8.55 -18.89
C VAL A 39 1.57 -9.09 -20.27
N LEU A 40 2.48 -9.00 -21.25
CA LEU A 40 2.23 -9.50 -22.61
C LEU A 40 2.01 -11.01 -22.63
N GLN A 41 2.74 -11.75 -21.78
CA GLN A 41 2.57 -13.20 -21.65
C GLN A 41 1.18 -13.55 -21.10
N ASN A 42 0.76 -12.91 -20.01
CA ASN A 42 -0.54 -13.18 -19.40
C ASN A 42 -1.74 -12.80 -20.28
N LEU A 43 -1.57 -11.83 -21.14
CA LEU A 43 -2.61 -11.39 -22.08
C LEU A 43 -2.52 -12.10 -23.46
N ASN A 44 -1.57 -13.03 -23.64
CA ASN A 44 -1.28 -13.69 -24.92
C ASN A 44 -0.97 -12.71 -26.06
N LEU A 45 -0.34 -11.57 -25.73
CA LEU A 45 0.00 -10.50 -26.67
C LEU A 45 1.46 -10.54 -27.15
N LEU A 46 2.28 -11.51 -26.71
CA LEU A 46 3.71 -11.59 -27.08
C LEU A 46 3.94 -11.71 -28.59
N THR A 47 3.06 -12.38 -29.29
CA THR A 47 3.15 -12.60 -30.74
C THR A 47 2.36 -11.60 -31.56
N LYS A 48 1.43 -10.86 -30.92
CA LYS A 48 0.57 -9.88 -31.58
C LYS A 48 1.27 -8.53 -31.62
N LYS A 49 1.41 -7.97 -32.80
CA LYS A 49 2.03 -6.63 -32.94
C LYS A 49 1.11 -5.58 -32.32
N PRO A 50 1.63 -4.57 -31.60
CA PRO A 50 0.80 -3.54 -30.97
C PRO A 50 -0.13 -2.76 -31.89
N LYS A 51 0.23 -2.66 -33.16
CA LYS A 51 -0.65 -2.05 -34.18
C LYS A 51 -1.91 -2.89 -34.49
N GLU A 52 -1.88 -4.16 -34.12
CA GLU A 52 -2.97 -5.13 -34.33
C GLU A 52 -3.83 -5.29 -33.04
N TRP A 53 -3.48 -4.57 -31.97
CA TRP A 53 -4.23 -4.58 -30.72
C TRP A 53 -5.54 -3.82 -30.91
N ASP A 54 -6.62 -4.39 -30.43
CA ASP A 54 -7.88 -3.71 -30.33
C ASP A 54 -7.96 -2.86 -29.03
N ASN A 55 -9.06 -2.14 -28.85
CA ASN A 55 -9.27 -1.31 -27.65
C ASN A 55 -9.29 -2.14 -26.37
N SER A 56 -9.76 -3.35 -26.40
CA SER A 56 -9.78 -4.26 -25.24
C SER A 56 -8.37 -4.68 -24.88
N ASP A 57 -7.53 -5.05 -25.85
CA ASP A 57 -6.13 -5.38 -25.63
C ASP A 57 -5.37 -4.21 -24.98
N LEU A 58 -5.60 -2.99 -25.47
CA LEU A 58 -4.96 -1.78 -24.94
C LEU A 58 -5.38 -1.49 -23.51
N VAL A 59 -6.66 -1.56 -23.20
CA VAL A 59 -7.19 -1.32 -21.84
C VAL A 59 -6.68 -2.37 -20.87
N ASN A 60 -6.75 -3.66 -21.25
CA ASN A 60 -6.27 -4.76 -20.42
C ASN A 60 -4.77 -4.67 -20.17
N PHE A 61 -3.98 -4.34 -21.22
CA PHE A 61 -2.55 -4.13 -21.10
C PHE A 61 -2.23 -2.98 -20.14
N ALA A 62 -2.87 -1.82 -20.30
CA ALA A 62 -2.63 -0.65 -19.46
C ALA A 62 -3.01 -0.93 -17.98
N GLN A 63 -4.15 -1.57 -17.74
CA GLN A 63 -4.60 -1.92 -16.40
C GLN A 63 -3.65 -2.92 -15.71
N MET A 64 -3.24 -3.98 -16.42
CA MET A 64 -2.34 -4.98 -15.87
C MET A 64 -0.93 -4.43 -15.65
N LEU A 65 -0.41 -3.63 -16.59
CA LEU A 65 0.88 -2.96 -16.45
C LEU A 65 0.89 -2.02 -15.24
N ARG A 66 -0.17 -1.20 -15.08
CA ARG A 66 -0.33 -0.34 -13.92
C ARG A 66 -0.39 -1.14 -12.61
N LYS A 67 -1.17 -2.23 -12.58
CA LYS A 67 -1.29 -3.08 -11.38
C LYS A 67 0.06 -3.66 -10.95
N ASN A 68 0.90 -4.05 -11.92
CA ASN A 68 2.21 -4.66 -11.67
C ASN A 68 3.29 -3.63 -11.32
N THR A 69 3.22 -2.42 -11.86
CA THR A 69 4.26 -1.39 -11.67
C THR A 69 3.93 -0.37 -10.61
N LYS A 70 2.64 -0.15 -10.34
CA LYS A 70 2.11 0.83 -9.36
C LYS A 70 1.01 0.16 -8.54
N PRO A 71 1.36 -0.83 -7.72
CA PRO A 71 0.38 -1.44 -6.82
C PRO A 71 -0.17 -0.38 -5.87
N MET A 72 -1.43 -0.55 -5.46
CA MET A 72 -2.15 0.47 -4.69
C MET A 72 -2.90 -0.20 -3.55
N LEU A 73 -2.69 0.34 -2.35
CA LEU A 73 -3.48 0.05 -1.16
C LEU A 73 -4.42 1.23 -0.89
N ILE A 74 -5.64 0.95 -0.53
CA ILE A 74 -6.61 1.95 -0.09
C ILE A 74 -6.66 1.94 1.43
N ALA A 75 -6.27 3.05 2.06
CA ALA A 75 -6.52 3.29 3.49
C ALA A 75 -7.88 3.99 3.62
N ALA A 76 -8.90 3.25 4.02
CA ALA A 76 -10.25 3.77 4.25
C ALA A 76 -10.27 4.50 5.60
N ASN A 77 -9.85 5.77 5.58
CA ASN A 77 -9.76 6.60 6.78
C ASN A 77 -11.14 7.04 7.26
N LYS A 78 -11.21 7.42 8.55
CA LYS A 78 -12.45 7.78 9.28
C LYS A 78 -13.43 6.61 9.44
N ALA A 79 -12.90 5.40 9.56
CA ALA A 79 -13.70 4.21 9.80
C ALA A 79 -14.40 4.21 11.17
N ASP A 80 -13.94 5.07 12.09
CA ASP A 80 -14.58 5.39 13.37
C ASP A 80 -15.97 6.03 13.21
N LEU A 81 -16.18 6.81 12.16
CA LEU A 81 -17.44 7.51 11.87
C LEU A 81 -18.45 6.67 11.08
N CYS A 82 -18.05 5.53 10.54
CA CYS A 82 -18.89 4.68 9.73
C CYS A 82 -19.57 3.60 10.58
N GLU A 83 -20.90 3.51 10.57
CA GLU A 83 -21.62 2.41 11.21
C GLU A 83 -21.42 1.11 10.41
N ASP A 84 -21.43 1.20 9.09
CA ASP A 84 -21.14 0.09 8.19
C ASP A 84 -19.79 0.31 7.50
N LEU A 85 -18.84 -0.60 7.77
CA LEU A 85 -17.53 -0.62 7.10
C LEU A 85 -17.60 -1.21 5.68
N GLY A 86 -18.80 -1.46 5.19
CA GLY A 86 -19.10 -1.98 3.85
C GLY A 86 -18.71 -1.02 2.74
N LEU A 87 -17.42 -0.89 2.52
CA LEU A 87 -16.95 -0.57 1.17
C LEU A 87 -17.54 -1.64 0.26
N THR A 88 -18.26 -1.22 -0.78
CA THR A 88 -18.94 -2.14 -1.67
C THR A 88 -18.06 -3.34 -2.00
N ASP A 89 -18.60 -4.54 -1.94
CA ASP A 89 -17.91 -5.81 -2.25
C ASP A 89 -17.06 -5.72 -3.53
N GLU A 90 -17.43 -4.84 -4.43
CA GLU A 90 -16.75 -4.59 -5.68
C GLU A 90 -15.37 -3.93 -5.49
N ILE A 91 -15.22 -3.03 -4.51
CA ILE A 91 -13.92 -2.40 -4.19
C ILE A 91 -13.02 -3.44 -3.52
N HIS A 92 -13.53 -4.21 -2.57
CA HIS A 92 -12.77 -5.27 -1.90
C HIS A 92 -12.30 -6.38 -2.85
N LYS A 93 -13.11 -6.74 -3.87
CA LYS A 93 -12.72 -7.75 -4.87
C LYS A 93 -11.56 -7.30 -5.75
N ASN A 94 -11.44 -6.00 -5.99
CA ASN A 94 -10.49 -5.46 -6.96
C ASN A 94 -9.30 -4.73 -6.35
N ARG A 95 -9.31 -4.44 -5.05
CA ARG A 95 -8.31 -3.63 -4.36
C ARG A 95 -8.06 -4.11 -2.95
N ASP A 96 -6.81 -3.95 -2.51
CA ASP A 96 -6.46 -4.12 -1.11
C ASP A 96 -6.95 -2.88 -0.34
N VAL A 97 -7.76 -3.10 0.69
CA VAL A 97 -8.35 -2.04 1.51
C VAL A 97 -8.07 -2.33 2.98
N VAL A 98 -7.66 -1.30 3.71
CA VAL A 98 -7.51 -1.35 5.17
C VAL A 98 -8.33 -0.23 5.78
N ASN A 99 -9.27 -0.58 6.65
CA ASN A 99 -10.04 0.37 7.43
C ASN A 99 -9.16 0.98 8.52
N CYS A 100 -9.16 2.29 8.67
CA CYS A 100 -8.34 2.97 9.68
C CYS A 100 -8.98 4.25 10.21
N SER A 101 -8.52 4.67 11.39
CA SER A 101 -8.82 5.96 12.00
C SER A 101 -7.51 6.66 12.38
N ALA A 102 -7.09 7.59 11.54
CA ALA A 102 -5.88 8.36 11.77
C ALA A 102 -6.02 9.33 12.96
N GLU A 103 -7.22 9.80 13.23
CA GLU A 103 -7.50 10.68 14.36
C GLU A 103 -7.35 9.92 15.69
N THR A 104 -7.92 8.72 15.79
CA THR A 104 -7.76 7.86 16.97
C THR A 104 -6.29 7.52 17.22
N GLU A 105 -5.52 7.17 16.19
CA GLU A 105 -4.08 6.94 16.30
C GLU A 105 -3.34 8.18 16.82
N LEU A 106 -3.69 9.36 16.30
CA LEU A 106 -3.09 10.62 16.74
C LEU A 106 -3.39 10.95 18.20
N VAL A 107 -4.63 10.70 18.64
CA VAL A 107 -5.04 10.88 20.04
C VAL A 107 -4.25 9.95 20.95
N LEU A 108 -4.17 8.66 20.63
CA LEU A 108 -3.39 7.67 21.38
C LEU A 108 -1.91 8.04 21.46
N LYS A 109 -1.29 8.43 20.36
CA LYS A 109 0.13 8.87 20.36
C LYS A 109 0.36 10.14 21.19
N LYS A 110 -0.55 11.11 21.14
CA LYS A 110 -0.45 12.31 21.97
C LYS A 110 -0.58 11.97 23.45
N ALA A 111 -1.54 11.11 23.82
CA ALA A 111 -1.73 10.67 25.20
C ALA A 111 -0.53 9.86 25.72
N ALA A 112 0.05 8.97 24.91
CA ALA A 112 1.25 8.23 25.25
C ALA A 112 2.47 9.16 25.43
N LYS A 113 2.66 10.14 24.53
CA LYS A 113 3.72 11.14 24.65
C LYS A 113 3.59 12.00 25.91
N ALA A 114 2.37 12.22 26.38
CA ALA A 114 2.09 12.92 27.64
C ALA A 114 2.16 12.00 28.88
N ASN A 115 2.61 10.74 28.73
CA ASN A 115 2.66 9.72 29.78
C ASN A 115 1.29 9.45 30.46
N MET A 116 0.19 9.69 29.75
CA MET A 116 -1.16 9.44 30.26
C MET A 116 -1.57 7.99 30.07
N ILE A 117 -1.05 7.36 29.04
CA ILE A 117 -1.30 5.96 28.68
C ILE A 117 0.00 5.29 28.27
N ASP A 118 0.02 3.96 28.35
CA ASP A 118 0.99 3.11 27.68
C ASP A 118 0.31 2.49 26.44
N TYR A 119 0.81 2.83 25.25
CA TYR A 119 0.25 2.42 23.97
C TYR A 119 1.34 2.11 22.96
N ILE A 120 1.26 0.93 22.40
CA ILE A 120 2.11 0.49 21.27
C ILE A 120 1.30 0.58 19.98
N PRO A 121 1.75 1.33 18.96
CA PRO A 121 1.05 1.44 17.68
C PRO A 121 0.70 0.08 17.06
N GLY A 122 -0.57 -0.09 16.73
CA GLY A 122 -1.08 -1.35 16.16
C GLY A 122 -1.70 -2.31 17.17
N ASN A 123 -1.57 -2.05 18.47
CA ASN A 123 -2.24 -2.84 19.50
C ASN A 123 -3.76 -2.58 19.52
N GLU A 124 -4.49 -3.59 19.99
CA GLU A 124 -5.94 -3.56 20.17
C GLU A 124 -6.38 -2.78 21.41
N ASN A 125 -5.44 -2.50 22.32
CA ASN A 125 -5.69 -1.86 23.59
C ASN A 125 -4.52 -0.97 24.03
N PHE A 126 -4.75 -0.22 25.09
CA PHE A 126 -3.77 0.60 25.80
C PHE A 126 -3.99 0.49 27.30
N VAL A 127 -3.01 0.91 28.10
CA VAL A 127 -3.09 0.89 29.56
C VAL A 127 -3.05 2.31 30.09
N LEU A 128 -3.98 2.66 30.99
CA LEU A 128 -3.99 3.95 31.66
C LEU A 128 -2.90 4.04 32.74
N SER A 129 -2.22 5.17 32.84
CA SER A 129 -1.21 5.43 33.87
C SER A 129 -1.86 5.46 35.28
N LYS A 130 -1.21 4.82 36.25
CA LYS A 130 -1.79 4.47 37.59
C LYS A 130 -2.25 5.62 38.45
N ASN A 131 -1.98 6.88 38.19
CA ASN A 131 -2.28 7.99 39.12
C ASN A 131 -2.99 9.17 38.42
N MET A 132 -3.87 8.89 37.46
CA MET A 132 -4.46 9.94 36.66
C MET A 132 -5.87 10.31 37.15
N ASN A 133 -6.02 11.53 37.69
CA ASN A 133 -7.34 12.15 37.88
C ASN A 133 -7.85 12.66 36.53
N MET A 134 -8.61 11.83 35.82
CA MET A 134 -9.20 12.20 34.53
C MET A 134 -10.43 13.09 34.72
N SER A 135 -10.50 14.16 33.95
CA SER A 135 -11.71 14.96 33.77
C SER A 135 -12.83 14.14 33.08
N SER A 136 -14.07 14.60 33.18
CA SER A 136 -15.19 13.96 32.47
C SER A 136 -14.96 13.87 30.98
N ALA A 137 -14.44 14.94 30.36
CA ALA A 137 -14.11 14.97 28.94
C ALA A 137 -13.02 13.95 28.55
N GLN A 138 -12.00 13.75 29.40
CA GLN A 138 -10.98 12.74 29.14
C GLN A 138 -11.51 11.30 29.25
N LYS A 139 -12.43 11.04 30.21
CA LYS A 139 -13.10 9.73 30.32
C LYS A 139 -13.94 9.44 29.08
N GLU A 140 -14.66 10.44 28.61
CA GLU A 140 -15.45 10.30 27.36
C GLU A 140 -14.58 10.03 26.14
N ALA A 141 -13.44 10.72 25.99
CA ALA A 141 -12.47 10.47 24.96
C ALA A 141 -11.86 9.05 25.02
N VAL A 142 -11.56 8.54 26.23
CA VAL A 142 -11.11 7.16 26.43
C VAL A 142 -12.15 6.16 25.95
N ASN A 143 -13.43 6.33 26.34
CA ASN A 143 -14.51 5.44 25.88
C ASN A 143 -14.67 5.44 24.36
N LEU A 144 -14.56 6.61 23.72
CA LEU A 144 -14.62 6.71 22.26
C LEU A 144 -13.47 5.95 21.60
N VAL A 145 -12.24 6.09 22.10
CA VAL A 145 -11.07 5.37 21.60
C VAL A 145 -11.23 3.86 21.80
N GLU A 146 -11.67 3.40 22.97
CA GLU A 146 -11.92 1.98 23.25
C GLU A 146 -12.96 1.38 22.28
N ASN A 147 -14.02 2.13 21.99
CA ASN A 147 -15.04 1.70 21.02
C ASN A 147 -14.45 1.54 19.61
N VAL A 148 -13.57 2.45 19.18
CA VAL A 148 -12.91 2.35 17.88
C VAL A 148 -11.97 1.14 17.84
N LEU A 149 -11.14 0.96 18.87
CA LEU A 149 -10.22 -0.17 18.96
C LEU A 149 -10.97 -1.52 18.96
N SER A 150 -12.07 -1.64 19.72
CA SER A 150 -12.89 -2.85 19.74
C SER A 150 -13.57 -3.13 18.40
N LYS A 151 -13.98 -2.09 17.67
CA LYS A 151 -14.62 -2.21 16.34
C LYS A 151 -13.65 -2.60 15.25
N LEU A 152 -12.44 -2.05 15.26
CA LEU A 152 -11.44 -2.19 14.21
C LEU A 152 -10.31 -3.19 14.56
N ASN A 153 -10.27 -3.71 15.78
CA ASN A 153 -9.17 -4.49 16.39
C ASN A 153 -7.82 -3.74 16.47
N SER A 154 -7.79 -2.50 16.07
CA SER A 154 -6.68 -1.53 16.18
C SER A 154 -7.11 -0.22 15.54
N THR A 155 -6.24 0.77 15.45
CA THR A 155 -6.51 1.99 14.65
C THR A 155 -6.41 1.75 13.14
N GLY A 156 -5.89 0.60 12.71
CA GLY A 156 -5.67 0.25 11.30
C GLY A 156 -4.44 0.92 10.65
N ILE A 157 -3.87 1.94 11.24
CA ILE A 157 -2.75 2.70 10.65
C ILE A 157 -1.49 1.83 10.52
N GLN A 158 -1.09 1.14 11.60
CA GLN A 158 0.07 0.24 11.56
C GLN A 158 -0.16 -0.92 10.59
N THR A 159 -1.38 -1.46 10.55
CA THR A 159 -1.78 -2.49 9.60
C THR A 159 -1.63 -2.02 8.17
N ALA A 160 -2.10 -0.80 7.84
CA ALA A 160 -1.96 -0.22 6.50
C ALA A 160 -0.49 -0.03 6.10
N LEU A 161 0.37 0.46 7.03
CA LEU A 161 1.80 0.60 6.80
C LEU A 161 2.48 -0.75 6.57
N ASN A 162 2.22 -1.72 7.42
CA ASN A 162 2.78 -3.08 7.28
C ASN A 162 2.32 -3.73 5.97
N TYR A 163 1.06 -3.57 5.60
CA TYR A 163 0.54 -4.08 4.34
C TYR A 163 1.25 -3.42 3.15
N ALA A 164 1.38 -2.08 3.16
CA ALA A 164 2.08 -1.36 2.10
C ALA A 164 3.52 -1.82 1.94
N VAL A 165 4.27 -1.95 3.04
CA VAL A 165 5.69 -2.32 3.01
C VAL A 165 5.89 -3.78 2.64
N PHE A 166 5.26 -4.70 3.38
CA PHE A 166 5.58 -6.13 3.28
C PHE A 166 4.75 -6.88 2.23
N ARG A 167 3.50 -6.46 1.99
CA ARG A 167 2.61 -7.12 1.02
C ARG A 167 2.64 -6.45 -0.34
N THR A 168 2.46 -5.11 -0.38
CA THR A 168 2.37 -4.37 -1.64
C THR A 168 3.73 -4.17 -2.28
N LEU A 169 4.71 -3.68 -1.52
CA LEU A 169 6.07 -3.42 -2.00
C LEU A 169 6.98 -4.65 -1.90
N LYS A 170 6.57 -5.69 -1.15
CA LYS A 170 7.34 -6.92 -0.91
C LYS A 170 8.75 -6.63 -0.39
N MET A 171 8.88 -5.61 0.45
CA MET A 171 10.15 -5.28 1.09
C MET A 171 10.47 -6.28 2.19
N ILE A 172 11.76 -6.45 2.44
CA ILE A 172 12.30 -7.24 3.54
C ILE A 172 13.01 -6.32 4.52
N VAL A 173 13.05 -6.71 5.78
CA VAL A 173 13.88 -6.04 6.78
C VAL A 173 15.27 -6.66 6.72
N VAL A 174 16.29 -5.80 6.69
CA VAL A 174 17.70 -6.20 6.72
C VAL A 174 18.33 -5.57 7.96
N PHE A 175 18.90 -6.38 8.81
CA PHE A 175 19.66 -5.94 9.97
C PHE A 175 21.16 -6.04 9.61
N PRO A 176 21.89 -4.92 9.52
CA PRO A 176 23.33 -4.97 9.34
C PRO A 176 23.98 -5.54 10.61
N VAL A 177 24.78 -6.56 10.46
CA VAL A 177 25.55 -7.20 11.53
C VAL A 177 27.01 -7.27 11.15
N GLU A 178 27.91 -7.10 12.10
CA GLU A 178 29.35 -7.27 11.87
C GLU A 178 29.73 -8.75 11.74
N ASP A 179 29.03 -9.63 12.47
CA ASP A 179 29.25 -11.08 12.48
C ASP A 179 27.89 -11.79 12.43
N GLU A 180 27.68 -12.61 11.41
CA GLU A 180 26.45 -13.37 11.21
C GLU A 180 26.15 -14.39 12.31
N THR A 181 27.17 -14.75 13.11
CA THR A 181 27.04 -15.69 14.22
C THR A 181 26.63 -15.03 15.55
N LYS A 182 26.64 -13.70 15.61
CA LYS A 182 26.26 -12.92 16.79
C LYS A 182 24.96 -12.16 16.54
N VAL A 183 23.97 -12.40 17.38
CA VAL A 183 22.64 -11.75 17.30
C VAL A 183 22.61 -10.43 18.07
N SER A 184 23.60 -10.16 18.93
CA SER A 184 23.73 -8.91 19.68
C SER A 184 25.01 -8.16 19.29
N ASN A 185 24.98 -6.81 19.38
CA ASN A 185 26.17 -5.98 19.29
C ASN A 185 27.08 -6.18 20.53
N GLU A 186 28.27 -5.55 20.53
CA GLU A 186 29.22 -5.66 21.66
C GLU A 186 28.65 -5.14 22.99
N ASP A 187 27.62 -4.28 22.93
CA ASP A 187 26.94 -3.70 24.09
C ASP A 187 25.78 -4.59 24.59
N GLY A 188 25.48 -5.71 23.94
CA GLY A 188 24.48 -6.70 24.36
C GLY A 188 23.02 -6.29 24.11
N GLU A 189 22.79 -5.28 23.26
CA GLU A 189 21.45 -4.84 22.84
C GLU A 189 20.92 -5.60 21.61
#